data_d7e880ca73d7ca1e7819192dd8963f26
#
_entry.id   d7e880ca73d7ca1e7819192dd8963f26
#
_cell.length_a   1.000
_cell.length_b   1.000
_cell.length_c   1.000
_cell.angle_alpha   90.00
_cell.angle_beta   90.00
_cell.angle_gamma   90.00
#
_symmetry.space_group_name_H-M   'P 1'
#
loop_
_entity.id
_entity.type
_entity.pdbx_description
1 polymer ?
#
loop_
_entity_poly.entity_id
_entity_poly.type
_entity_poly.pdbx_seq_one_letter_code
_entity_poly.pdbx_strand_id
1 'polypeptide(L)'
;MDKRAFRANVLYILEQDVSGLSTEKKIKFMKKWIRDYEQESQEASKVEDTHDLIKVGILVRTTMEKIVREQLMTIDRTELLLDVKYCKSTFDINYPFLKKVVWDSPLSDQRKINGYDRYWAKDITINQERYLICNDWYERNKPKFLKWLKEIENK
;
A
#
# COMPACT_ATOMS: atom_id res chain seq x y z
N MET A 1 4.64 4.17 -13.84
CA MET A 1 5.59 3.49 -14.78
C MET A 1 7.02 3.79 -14.32
N ASP A 2 7.87 2.76 -14.16
CA ASP A 2 9.27 2.96 -13.73
C ASP A 2 10.07 3.77 -14.77
N LYS A 3 10.97 4.64 -14.30
CA LYS A 3 11.85 5.49 -15.13
C LYS A 3 12.70 4.67 -16.12
N ARG A 4 13.08 3.44 -15.74
CA ARG A 4 13.81 2.51 -16.62
C ARG A 4 12.92 1.99 -17.74
N ALA A 5 11.68 1.60 -17.42
CA ALA A 5 10.70 1.14 -18.41
C ALA A 5 10.32 2.27 -19.39
N PHE A 6 10.13 3.50 -18.89
CA PHE A 6 9.92 4.66 -19.75
C PHE A 6 11.07 4.88 -20.72
N ARG A 7 12.32 4.87 -20.22
CA ARG A 7 13.52 5.05 -21.06
C ARG A 7 13.66 3.93 -22.10
N ALA A 8 13.43 2.67 -21.70
CA ALA A 8 13.47 1.54 -22.61
C ALA A 8 12.43 1.65 -23.72
N ASN A 9 11.21 2.08 -23.39
CA ASN A 9 10.14 2.28 -24.37
C ASN A 9 10.41 3.43 -25.32
N VAL A 10 11.00 4.53 -24.84
CA VAL A 10 11.40 5.66 -25.72
C VAL A 10 12.52 5.21 -26.67
N LEU A 11 13.54 4.50 -26.18
CA LEU A 11 14.60 3.95 -27.01
C LEU A 11 14.06 2.95 -28.03
N TYR A 12 13.16 2.06 -27.64
CA TYR A 12 12.50 1.11 -28.53
C TYR A 12 11.77 1.81 -29.69
N ILE A 13 11.05 2.91 -29.44
CA ILE A 13 10.37 3.68 -30.49
C ILE A 13 11.36 4.40 -31.41
N LEU A 14 12.50 4.84 -30.87
CA LEU A 14 13.55 5.52 -31.67
C LEU A 14 14.32 4.52 -32.55
N GLU A 15 14.58 3.30 -32.03
CA GLU A 15 15.35 2.25 -32.70
C GLU A 15 14.52 1.44 -33.71
N GLN A 16 13.21 1.28 -33.45
CA GLN A 16 12.33 0.65 -34.42
C GLN A 16 12.15 1.63 -35.61
N ASP A 17 12.72 1.27 -36.72
CA ASP A 17 12.30 1.82 -38.02
C ASP A 17 10.90 1.27 -38.31
N VAL A 18 9.90 1.88 -37.64
CA VAL A 18 8.49 1.54 -37.86
C VAL A 18 8.17 2.06 -39.24
N SER A 19 8.46 1.23 -40.23
CA SER A 19 8.22 1.46 -41.64
C SER A 19 6.77 1.91 -41.87
N GLY A 20 6.56 3.20 -42.15
CA GLY A 20 5.27 3.80 -42.43
C GLY A 20 4.78 4.87 -41.45
N LEU A 21 5.43 5.12 -40.30
CA LEU A 21 5.09 6.24 -39.44
C LEU A 21 5.94 7.49 -39.83
N SER A 22 5.27 8.57 -40.24
CA SER A 22 5.94 9.84 -40.45
C SER A 22 6.58 10.37 -39.18
N THR A 23 7.67 11.15 -39.31
CA THR A 23 8.37 11.80 -38.19
C THR A 23 7.41 12.59 -37.30
N GLU A 24 6.38 13.23 -37.86
CA GLU A 24 5.36 13.94 -37.07
C GLU A 24 4.53 13.02 -36.18
N LYS A 25 4.17 11.82 -36.65
CA LYS A 25 3.44 10.83 -35.88
C LYS A 25 4.31 10.29 -34.74
N LYS A 26 5.60 10.01 -35.00
CA LYS A 26 6.58 9.60 -33.96
C LYS A 26 6.67 10.66 -32.86
N ILE A 27 6.81 11.93 -33.21
CA ILE A 27 6.86 13.07 -32.29
C ILE A 27 5.56 13.17 -31.45
N LYS A 28 4.40 12.99 -32.09
CA LYS A 28 3.10 13.03 -31.40
C LYS A 28 2.97 11.92 -30.36
N PHE A 29 3.40 10.70 -30.67
CA PHE A 29 3.46 9.57 -29.71
C PHE A 29 4.39 9.86 -28.54
N MET A 30 5.60 10.34 -28.80
CA MET A 30 6.55 10.70 -27.74
C MET A 30 6.01 11.80 -26.82
N LYS A 31 5.39 12.85 -27.36
CA LYS A 31 4.76 13.92 -26.56
C LYS A 31 3.60 13.41 -25.72
N LYS A 32 2.83 12.43 -26.19
CA LYS A 32 1.78 11.78 -25.40
C LYS A 32 2.39 11.01 -24.22
N TRP A 33 3.40 10.20 -24.47
CA TRP A 33 4.05 9.38 -23.44
C TRP A 33 4.75 10.21 -22.36
N ILE A 34 5.40 11.32 -22.75
CA ILE A 34 6.00 12.26 -21.80
C ILE A 34 4.90 12.83 -20.89
N ARG A 35 3.77 13.27 -21.45
CA ARG A 35 2.64 13.77 -20.64
C ARG A 35 2.07 12.73 -19.71
N ASP A 36 1.85 11.51 -20.18
CA ASP A 36 1.31 10.42 -19.37
C ASP A 36 2.27 10.10 -18.19
N TYR A 37 3.59 10.10 -18.44
CA TYR A 37 4.61 9.93 -17.42
C TYR A 37 4.65 11.09 -16.42
N GLU A 38 4.55 12.31 -16.87
CA GLU A 38 4.51 13.51 -16.00
C GLU A 38 3.24 13.54 -15.15
N GLN A 39 2.09 13.13 -15.69
CA GLN A 39 0.83 13.00 -14.94
C GLN A 39 0.93 11.91 -13.87
N GLU A 40 1.42 10.70 -14.19
CA GLU A 40 1.64 9.65 -13.22
C GLU A 40 2.62 10.09 -12.11
N SER A 41 3.67 10.85 -12.46
CA SER A 41 4.64 11.38 -11.49
C SER A 41 4.02 12.47 -10.61
N GLN A 42 3.15 13.32 -11.14
CA GLN A 42 2.43 14.36 -10.38
C GLN A 42 1.33 13.75 -9.49
N GLU A 43 0.65 12.71 -9.95
CA GLU A 43 -0.33 11.98 -9.14
C GLU A 43 0.35 11.23 -7.99
N ALA A 44 1.52 10.62 -8.23
CA ALA A 44 2.33 10.01 -7.18
C ALA A 44 2.80 11.04 -6.13
N SER A 45 3.22 12.24 -6.57
CA SER A 45 3.60 13.34 -5.66
C SER A 45 2.40 13.88 -4.88
N LYS A 46 1.22 13.97 -5.50
CA LYS A 46 -0.02 14.39 -4.83
C LYS A 46 -0.50 13.36 -3.81
N VAL A 47 -0.24 12.08 -4.03
CA VAL A 47 -0.58 11.02 -3.07
C VAL A 47 0.32 11.13 -1.82
N GLU A 48 1.59 11.52 -1.94
CA GLU A 48 2.44 11.78 -0.77
C GLU A 48 1.95 12.99 0.04
N ASP A 49 1.53 14.09 -0.61
CA ASP A 49 0.98 15.28 0.08
C ASP A 49 -0.39 15.02 0.73
N THR A 50 -1.23 14.15 0.13
CA THR A 50 -2.53 13.82 0.72
C THR A 50 -2.42 12.91 1.94
N HIS A 51 -1.34 12.14 2.07
CA HIS A 51 -1.11 11.31 3.27
C HIS A 51 -1.00 12.16 4.54
N ASP A 52 -0.48 13.38 4.47
CA ASP A 52 -0.35 14.26 5.63
C ASP A 52 -1.69 14.80 6.16
N LEU A 53 -2.70 14.89 5.31
CA LEU A 53 -4.03 15.38 5.68
C LEU A 53 -4.96 14.28 6.21
N ILE A 54 -4.64 13.01 5.97
CA ILE A 54 -5.49 11.87 6.37
C ILE A 54 -5.11 11.40 7.77
N LYS A 55 -6.12 11.24 8.65
CA LYS A 55 -5.91 10.63 9.98
C LYS A 55 -5.28 9.25 9.85
N VAL A 56 -4.27 8.98 10.67
CA VAL A 56 -3.45 7.75 10.59
C VAL A 56 -4.28 6.46 10.58
N GLY A 57 -5.33 6.37 11.38
CA GLY A 57 -6.20 5.17 11.39
C GLY A 57 -6.89 4.92 10.05
N ILE A 58 -7.37 5.97 9.37
CA ILE A 58 -7.97 5.86 8.04
C ILE A 58 -6.91 5.46 7.03
N LEU A 59 -5.75 6.12 7.05
CA LEU A 59 -4.62 5.81 6.20
C LEU A 59 -4.23 4.33 6.29
N VAL A 60 -4.02 3.82 7.51
CA VAL A 60 -3.64 2.42 7.74
C VAL A 60 -4.68 1.46 7.16
N ARG A 61 -5.96 1.71 7.43
CA ARG A 61 -7.04 0.84 6.96
C ARG A 61 -7.13 0.81 5.43
N THR A 62 -7.19 1.98 4.79
CA THR A 62 -7.31 2.06 3.33
C THR A 62 -6.10 1.49 2.62
N THR A 63 -4.91 1.72 3.17
CA THR A 63 -3.66 1.15 2.65
C THR A 63 -3.62 -0.37 2.79
N MET A 64 -4.06 -0.93 3.93
CA MET A 64 -4.11 -2.38 4.08
C MET A 64 -5.12 -3.03 3.13
N GLU A 65 -6.29 -2.42 2.92
CA GLU A 65 -7.25 -2.90 1.91
C GLU A 65 -6.63 -2.90 0.49
N LYS A 66 -5.81 -1.90 0.15
CA LYS A 66 -5.06 -1.83 -1.11
C LYS A 66 -4.00 -2.95 -1.20
N ILE A 67 -3.13 -3.07 -0.20
CA ILE A 67 -2.04 -4.07 -0.13
C ILE A 67 -2.59 -5.50 -0.28
N VAL A 68 -3.71 -5.80 0.38
CA VAL A 68 -4.36 -7.11 0.30
C VAL A 68 -4.94 -7.36 -1.10
N ARG A 69 -5.62 -6.36 -1.69
CA ARG A 69 -6.14 -6.45 -3.05
C ARG A 69 -5.05 -6.65 -4.09
N GLU A 70 -3.89 -6.03 -3.91
CA GLU A 70 -2.71 -6.13 -4.79
C GLU A 70 -1.86 -7.38 -4.49
N GLN A 71 -2.30 -8.24 -3.56
CA GLN A 71 -1.63 -9.49 -3.17
C GLN A 71 -0.18 -9.30 -2.68
N LEU A 72 0.13 -8.15 -2.10
CA LEU A 72 1.46 -7.85 -1.56
C LEU A 72 1.71 -8.45 -0.17
N MET A 73 0.68 -9.07 0.45
CA MET A 73 0.78 -9.75 1.75
C MET A 73 1.24 -11.19 1.58
N THR A 74 2.51 -11.45 1.88
CA THR A 74 3.06 -12.80 2.00
C THR A 74 2.72 -13.44 3.34
N ILE A 75 2.89 -14.76 3.46
CA ILE A 75 2.71 -15.49 4.72
C ILE A 75 3.65 -14.93 5.79
N ASP A 76 4.94 -14.79 5.49
CA ASP A 76 5.94 -14.27 6.43
C ASP A 76 5.60 -12.86 6.93
N ARG A 77 5.14 -11.97 6.03
CA ARG A 77 4.69 -10.63 6.42
C ARG A 77 3.47 -10.67 7.32
N THR A 78 2.53 -11.56 7.05
CA THR A 78 1.34 -11.75 7.87
C THR A 78 1.72 -12.21 9.27
N GLU A 79 2.63 -13.17 9.41
CA GLU A 79 3.14 -13.66 10.69
C GLU A 79 3.83 -12.56 11.50
N LEU A 80 4.66 -11.74 10.86
CA LEU A 80 5.29 -10.59 11.52
C LEU A 80 4.24 -9.60 12.07
N LEU A 81 3.15 -9.37 11.34
CA LEU A 81 2.08 -8.46 11.78
C LEU A 81 1.19 -9.04 12.91
N LEU A 82 1.28 -10.34 13.17
CA LEU A 82 0.67 -11.00 14.34
C LEU A 82 1.55 -10.91 15.60
N ASP A 83 2.85 -10.62 15.44
CA ASP A 83 3.77 -10.53 16.57
C ASP A 83 3.74 -9.14 17.22
N VAL A 84 3.41 -9.10 18.51
CA VAL A 84 3.32 -7.84 19.27
C VAL A 84 4.67 -7.14 19.43
N LYS A 85 5.77 -7.88 19.53
CA LYS A 85 7.11 -7.31 19.69
C LYS A 85 7.56 -6.65 18.39
N TYR A 86 7.32 -7.32 17.26
CA TYR A 86 7.56 -6.74 15.94
C TYR A 86 6.74 -5.46 15.74
N CYS A 87 5.42 -5.51 16.04
CA CYS A 87 4.55 -4.35 15.89
C CYS A 87 4.97 -3.18 16.80
N LYS A 88 5.42 -3.46 18.01
CA LYS A 88 5.94 -2.44 18.92
C LYS A 88 7.22 -1.79 18.41
N SER A 89 8.16 -2.58 17.92
CA SER A 89 9.43 -2.07 17.40
C SER A 89 9.26 -1.30 16.07
N THR A 90 8.42 -1.83 15.17
CA THR A 90 8.24 -1.30 13.82
C THR A 90 7.32 -0.09 13.77
N PHE A 91 6.18 -0.15 14.45
CA PHE A 91 5.13 0.88 14.38
C PHE A 91 4.94 1.68 15.67
N ASP A 92 5.50 1.21 16.80
CA ASP A 92 5.26 1.74 18.14
C ASP A 92 3.79 1.62 18.60
N ILE A 93 3.08 0.59 18.15
CA ILE A 93 1.75 0.21 18.65
C ILE A 93 1.88 -0.87 19.72
N ASN A 94 0.89 -0.94 20.64
CA ASN A 94 0.96 -1.83 21.81
C ASN A 94 0.27 -3.17 21.59
N TYR A 95 -0.36 -3.38 20.44
CA TYR A 95 -1.09 -4.58 20.08
C TYR A 95 -0.56 -5.13 18.75
N PRO A 96 -0.78 -6.43 18.45
CA PRO A 96 -0.53 -6.94 17.10
C PRO A 96 -1.26 -6.10 16.06
N PHE A 97 -0.62 -5.85 14.92
CA PHE A 97 -1.24 -5.11 13.82
C PHE A 97 -2.44 -5.89 13.26
N LEU A 98 -2.28 -7.20 13.14
CA LEU A 98 -3.33 -8.13 12.74
C LEU A 98 -3.70 -9.04 13.92
N LYS A 99 -4.98 -9.42 13.98
CA LYS A 99 -5.49 -10.44 14.88
C LYS A 99 -6.32 -11.43 14.09
N LYS A 100 -5.96 -12.71 14.13
CA LYS A 100 -6.70 -13.77 13.44
C LYS A 100 -8.11 -13.89 14.02
N VAL A 101 -9.11 -13.97 13.14
CA VAL A 101 -10.51 -14.18 13.53
C VAL A 101 -10.74 -15.67 13.82
N VAL A 102 -11.33 -15.98 14.96
CA VAL A 102 -11.79 -17.32 15.32
C VAL A 102 -13.30 -17.45 15.07
N TRP A 103 -13.74 -18.62 14.60
CA TRP A 103 -15.11 -18.83 14.12
C TRP A 103 -16.15 -18.99 15.24
N ASP A 104 -15.74 -19.42 16.39
CA ASP A 104 -16.57 -19.78 17.54
C ASP A 104 -16.87 -18.61 18.49
N SER A 105 -16.45 -17.41 18.14
CA SER A 105 -16.63 -16.20 18.94
C SER A 105 -17.11 -15.01 18.10
N PRO A 106 -18.07 -14.20 18.60
CA PRO A 106 -18.54 -13.02 17.89
C PRO A 106 -17.41 -12.02 17.59
N LEU A 107 -17.43 -11.43 16.40
CA LEU A 107 -16.45 -10.39 16.00
C LEU A 107 -16.42 -9.20 16.97
N SER A 108 -17.59 -8.82 17.52
CA SER A 108 -17.72 -7.74 18.51
C SER A 108 -16.84 -7.96 19.74
N ASP A 109 -16.69 -9.20 20.16
CA ASP A 109 -15.92 -9.55 21.37
C ASP A 109 -14.43 -9.69 21.03
N GLN A 110 -14.13 -10.23 19.85
CA GLN A 110 -12.75 -10.37 19.37
C GLN A 110 -12.04 -9.03 19.14
N ARG A 111 -12.80 -7.95 18.86
CA ARG A 111 -12.26 -6.59 18.67
C ARG A 111 -11.76 -5.97 19.97
N LYS A 112 -12.19 -6.46 21.10
CA LYS A 112 -11.92 -5.86 22.41
C LYS A 112 -10.67 -6.42 23.05
N ILE A 113 -9.95 -5.53 23.75
CA ILE A 113 -8.90 -5.87 24.70
C ILE A 113 -9.19 -5.04 25.97
N ASN A 114 -9.31 -5.69 27.10
CA ASN A 114 -9.65 -5.05 28.37
C ASN A 114 -10.90 -4.15 28.30
N GLY A 115 -11.93 -4.57 27.56
CA GLY A 115 -13.18 -3.84 27.39
C GLY A 115 -13.18 -2.74 26.34
N TYR A 116 -12.04 -2.41 25.74
CA TYR A 116 -11.91 -1.35 24.73
C TYR A 116 -11.75 -1.94 23.33
N ASP A 117 -12.44 -1.36 22.34
CA ASP A 117 -12.29 -1.72 20.94
C ASP A 117 -10.89 -1.34 20.43
N ARG A 118 -10.01 -2.35 20.27
CA ARG A 118 -8.64 -2.18 19.77
C ARG A 118 -8.45 -2.63 18.34
N TYR A 119 -9.51 -3.16 17.73
CA TYR A 119 -9.52 -3.59 16.34
C TYR A 119 -10.74 -3.03 15.62
N TRP A 120 -10.60 -2.82 14.31
CA TRP A 120 -11.69 -2.35 13.46
C TRP A 120 -12.85 -3.36 13.41
N ALA A 121 -14.07 -2.85 13.13
CA ALA A 121 -15.28 -3.69 13.04
C ALA A 121 -15.27 -4.61 11.81
N LYS A 122 -14.61 -4.18 10.73
CA LYS A 122 -14.54 -4.91 9.47
C LYS A 122 -13.22 -5.68 9.41
N ASP A 123 -13.31 -6.98 9.21
CA ASP A 123 -12.16 -7.83 8.95
C ASP A 123 -11.69 -7.77 7.49
N ILE A 124 -10.50 -8.26 7.25
CA ILE A 124 -9.90 -8.47 5.93
C ILE A 124 -9.52 -9.92 5.74
N THR A 125 -9.46 -10.38 4.49
CA THR A 125 -9.05 -11.75 4.17
C THR A 125 -7.66 -11.72 3.55
N ILE A 126 -6.71 -12.45 4.14
CA ILE A 126 -5.34 -12.61 3.65
C ILE A 126 -5.08 -14.11 3.55
N ASN A 127 -4.68 -14.60 2.37
CA ASN A 127 -4.38 -16.02 2.15
C ASN A 127 -5.49 -16.96 2.67
N GLN A 128 -6.76 -16.65 2.39
CA GLN A 128 -7.97 -17.38 2.79
C GLN A 128 -8.29 -17.35 4.29
N GLU A 129 -7.52 -16.66 5.10
CA GLU A 129 -7.74 -16.48 6.52
C GLU A 129 -8.24 -15.06 6.83
N ARG A 130 -9.11 -14.94 7.85
CA ARG A 130 -9.70 -13.65 8.25
C ARG A 130 -8.92 -13.00 9.37
N TYR A 131 -8.71 -11.69 9.26
CA TYR A 131 -7.97 -10.91 10.25
C TYR A 131 -8.67 -9.60 10.58
N LEU A 132 -8.60 -9.19 11.83
CA LEU A 132 -8.94 -7.84 12.28
C LEU A 132 -7.69 -6.97 12.23
N ILE A 133 -7.85 -5.72 11.80
CA ILE A 133 -6.77 -4.71 11.79
C ILE A 133 -6.83 -3.90 13.09
N CYS A 134 -5.68 -3.69 13.72
CA CYS A 134 -5.56 -2.82 14.89
C CYS A 134 -6.03 -1.38 14.57
N ASN A 135 -6.78 -0.76 15.49
CA ASN A 135 -7.23 0.62 15.38
C ASN A 135 -6.55 1.57 16.38
N ASP A 136 -5.60 1.08 17.18
CA ASP A 136 -4.89 1.85 18.21
C ASP A 136 -3.72 2.65 17.60
N TRP A 137 -4.03 3.52 16.65
CA TRP A 137 -3.09 4.33 15.91
C TRP A 137 -3.16 5.80 16.32
N TYR A 138 -1.99 6.42 16.50
CA TYR A 138 -1.81 7.82 16.82
C TYR A 138 -0.95 8.49 15.76
N GLU A 139 -1.05 9.82 15.58
CA GLU A 139 -0.29 10.54 14.55
C GLU A 139 1.22 10.32 14.65
N ARG A 140 1.76 10.10 15.85
CA ARG A 140 3.17 9.77 16.08
C ARG A 140 3.60 8.44 15.41
N ASN A 141 2.66 7.54 15.11
CA ASN A 141 2.95 6.25 14.49
C ASN A 141 3.01 6.35 12.95
N LYS A 142 2.44 7.41 12.37
CA LYS A 142 2.30 7.62 10.94
C LYS A 142 3.62 7.54 10.17
N PRO A 143 4.72 8.22 10.58
CA PRO A 143 5.99 8.12 9.87
C PRO A 143 6.55 6.70 9.82
N LYS A 144 6.37 5.92 10.91
CA LYS A 144 6.80 4.53 10.98
C LYS A 144 6.00 3.64 10.04
N PHE A 145 4.69 3.85 9.98
CA PHE A 145 3.82 3.13 9.05
C PHE A 145 4.17 3.43 7.58
N LEU A 146 4.39 4.70 7.24
CA LEU A 146 4.79 5.10 5.88
C LEU A 146 6.16 4.54 5.48
N LYS A 147 7.11 4.47 6.42
CA LYS A 147 8.40 3.82 6.18
C LYS A 147 8.23 2.34 5.84
N TRP A 148 7.47 1.61 6.65
CA TRP A 148 7.17 0.19 6.41
C TRP A 148 6.45 -0.03 5.08
N LEU A 149 5.51 0.86 4.71
CA LEU A 149 4.81 0.80 3.43
C LEU A 149 5.78 0.89 2.24
N LYS A 150 6.72 1.84 2.26
CA LYS A 150 7.76 1.99 1.23
C LYS A 150 8.62 0.71 1.08
N GLU A 151 8.89 0.02 2.19
CA GLU A 151 9.64 -1.26 2.16
C GLU A 151 8.85 -2.40 1.50
N ILE A 152 7.51 -2.37 1.57
CA ILE A 152 6.65 -3.36 0.91
C ILE A 152 6.53 -3.09 -0.58
N GLU A 153 6.33 -1.84 -0.97
CA GLU A 153 6.12 -1.45 -2.37
C GLU A 153 7.39 -1.57 -3.22
N ASN A 154 8.57 -1.51 -2.58
CA ASN A 154 9.88 -1.60 -3.27
C ASN A 154 10.43 -3.03 -3.42
N LYS A 155 9.73 -4.05 -2.98
CA LYS A 155 10.10 -5.47 -3.12
C LYS A 155 9.19 -6.19 -4.11
#